data_aefd88254526773196034b3092a357ea
#
_entry.id   aefd88254526773196034b3092a357ea
#
_cell.length_a   1.000
_cell.length_b   1.000
_cell.length_c   1.000
_cell.angle_alpha   90.00
_cell.angle_beta   90.00
_cell.angle_gamma   90.00
#
_symmetry.space_group_name_H-M   'P 1'
#
loop_
_entity.id
_entity.type
_entity.pdbx_description
1 polymer ?
#
loop_
_entity_poly.entity_id
_entity_poly.type
_entity_poly.pdbx_seq_one_letter_code
_entity_poly.pdbx_strand_id
1 'polypeptide(L)'
;MDIETLEGIRKCPLFEGLTDNEIIGLMHAVRYRVVHLYKGDFLFVAGDDCLHANILIDGEVVAYLEGASDRYIRMSTFHAGNMFAPAFLFAQNRRYPVTVQATTNTRVLRILSADFERLLELDSRLYKNFTVILSNLIAGLTKKMGMLLSSVRDKIIFFLKEEQRRQQSNTIQLSMSRQELADHFGIQKYSLQRALNELQESGAIRIDGKTIEILIGCKGTANN
;
A
#
# COMPACT_ATOMS: atom_id res chain seq x y z
N MET A 1 -28.51 3.55 3.47
CA MET A 1 -27.14 4.01 3.15
C MET A 1 -27.26 5.37 2.47
N ASP A 2 -26.51 6.38 2.91
CA ASP A 2 -26.47 7.70 2.26
C ASP A 2 -25.63 7.68 0.98
N ILE A 3 -25.82 8.70 0.11
CA ILE A 3 -25.15 8.79 -1.20
C ILE A 3 -23.62 8.89 -1.05
N GLU A 4 -23.15 9.67 -0.07
CA GLU A 4 -21.70 9.86 0.15
C GLU A 4 -21.02 8.55 0.60
N THR A 5 -21.70 7.74 1.42
CA THR A 5 -21.20 6.42 1.80
C THR A 5 -21.12 5.49 0.59
N LEU A 6 -22.14 5.49 -0.26
CA LEU A 6 -22.13 4.70 -1.51
C LEU A 6 -20.98 5.12 -2.43
N GLU A 7 -20.81 6.40 -2.69
CA GLU A 7 -19.71 6.93 -3.52
C GLU A 7 -18.33 6.58 -2.97
N GLY A 8 -18.17 6.57 -1.63
CA GLY A 8 -16.93 6.20 -0.97
C GLY A 8 -16.60 4.71 -1.13
N ILE A 9 -17.55 3.83 -0.78
CA ILE A 9 -17.32 2.37 -0.83
C ILE A 9 -17.21 1.84 -2.27
N ARG A 10 -17.88 2.45 -3.24
CA ARG A 10 -17.78 2.11 -4.66
C ARG A 10 -16.35 2.22 -5.20
N LYS A 11 -15.50 3.05 -4.60
CA LYS A 11 -14.08 3.14 -4.93
C LYS A 11 -13.27 1.94 -4.43
N CYS A 12 -13.84 1.13 -3.53
CA CYS A 12 -13.15 -0.04 -2.99
C CYS A 12 -13.17 -1.18 -4.01
N PRO A 13 -12.02 -1.79 -4.32
CA PRO A 13 -11.93 -2.93 -5.23
C PRO A 13 -12.83 -4.11 -4.84
N LEU A 14 -13.27 -4.19 -3.58
CA LEU A 14 -14.23 -5.20 -3.12
C LEU A 14 -15.53 -5.16 -3.92
N PHE A 15 -16.00 -3.97 -4.32
CA PHE A 15 -17.26 -3.76 -5.02
C PHE A 15 -17.10 -3.63 -6.54
N GLU A 16 -15.92 -3.94 -7.07
CA GLU A 16 -15.66 -3.90 -8.51
C GLU A 16 -16.61 -4.81 -9.29
N GLY A 17 -17.19 -4.28 -10.37
CA GLY A 17 -18.15 -5.01 -11.22
C GLY A 17 -19.59 -5.10 -10.67
N LEU A 18 -19.89 -4.40 -9.57
CA LEU A 18 -21.22 -4.26 -9.00
C LEU A 18 -21.81 -2.89 -9.37
N THR A 19 -23.13 -2.87 -9.65
CA THR A 19 -23.90 -1.64 -9.81
C THR A 19 -24.26 -1.05 -8.46
N ASP A 20 -24.61 0.24 -8.42
CA ASP A 20 -25.01 0.93 -7.19
C ASP A 20 -26.21 0.25 -6.49
N ASN A 21 -27.19 -0.22 -7.26
CA ASN A 21 -28.37 -0.94 -6.73
C ASN A 21 -27.97 -2.29 -6.10
N GLU A 22 -27.05 -3.02 -6.71
CA GLU A 22 -26.54 -4.28 -6.15
C GLU A 22 -25.77 -4.02 -4.85
N ILE A 23 -24.90 -2.99 -4.81
CA ILE A 23 -24.19 -2.60 -3.59
C ILE A 23 -25.18 -2.24 -2.47
N ILE A 24 -26.19 -1.41 -2.78
CA ILE A 24 -27.22 -1.03 -1.81
C ILE A 24 -27.96 -2.27 -1.27
N GLY A 25 -28.38 -3.18 -2.17
CA GLY A 25 -29.06 -4.42 -1.79
C GLY A 25 -28.23 -5.30 -0.87
N LEU A 26 -26.96 -5.51 -1.21
CA LEU A 26 -26.00 -6.28 -0.42
C LEU A 26 -25.73 -5.66 0.96
N MET A 27 -25.57 -4.35 1.01
CA MET A 27 -25.33 -3.63 2.27
C MET A 27 -26.56 -3.60 3.18
N HIS A 28 -27.79 -3.71 2.63
CA HIS A 28 -29.01 -3.85 3.45
C HIS A 28 -29.12 -5.23 4.11
N ALA A 29 -28.44 -6.26 3.58
CA ALA A 29 -28.47 -7.62 4.11
C ALA A 29 -27.52 -7.85 5.28
N VAL A 30 -26.65 -6.90 5.60
CA VAL A 30 -25.63 -7.00 6.66
C VAL A 30 -25.65 -5.77 7.58
N ARG A 31 -25.12 -5.95 8.79
CA ARG A 31 -24.98 -4.84 9.73
C ARG A 31 -23.65 -4.15 9.51
N TYR A 32 -23.71 -2.83 9.41
CA TYR A 32 -22.51 -1.99 9.34
C TYR A 32 -22.73 -0.70 10.13
N ARG A 33 -21.65 0.00 10.39
CA ARG A 33 -21.66 1.36 10.94
C ARG A 33 -20.66 2.23 10.21
N VAL A 34 -20.97 3.53 10.12
CA VAL A 34 -20.02 4.54 9.68
C VAL A 34 -19.47 5.24 10.90
N VAL A 35 -18.16 5.25 11.05
CA VAL A 35 -17.45 5.93 12.14
C VAL A 35 -16.84 7.20 11.56
N HIS A 36 -17.00 8.30 12.30
CA HIS A 36 -16.41 9.59 12.01
C HIS A 36 -15.19 9.77 12.92
N LEU A 37 -14.06 10.10 12.32
CA LEU A 37 -12.80 10.39 13.01
C LEU A 37 -12.41 11.83 12.71
N TYR A 38 -12.00 12.55 13.74
CA TYR A 38 -11.36 13.84 13.57
C TYR A 38 -9.88 13.67 13.31
N LYS A 39 -9.24 14.69 12.73
CA LYS A 39 -7.80 14.71 12.56
C LYS A 39 -7.11 14.46 13.92
N GLY A 40 -6.25 13.46 13.96
CA GLY A 40 -5.53 13.01 15.15
C GLY A 40 -6.14 11.79 15.85
N ASP A 41 -7.41 11.45 15.58
CA ASP A 41 -8.06 10.27 16.17
C ASP A 41 -7.44 8.98 15.65
N PHE A 42 -7.45 7.94 16.50
CA PHE A 42 -7.02 6.61 16.12
C PHE A 42 -8.22 5.76 15.69
N LEU A 43 -8.10 5.10 14.54
CA LEU A 43 -9.07 4.09 14.10
C LEU A 43 -8.91 2.80 14.90
N PHE A 44 -7.68 2.38 15.09
CA PHE A 44 -7.23 1.27 15.94
C PHE A 44 -5.73 1.41 16.25
N VAL A 45 -5.30 0.73 17.29
CA VAL A 45 -3.90 0.69 17.75
C VAL A 45 -3.31 -0.70 17.47
N ALA A 46 -2.00 -0.76 17.24
CA ALA A 46 -1.29 -2.02 17.08
C ALA A 46 -1.53 -2.93 18.31
N GLY A 47 -1.83 -4.20 18.05
CA GLY A 47 -2.16 -5.17 19.11
C GLY A 47 -3.64 -5.27 19.47
N ASP A 48 -4.49 -4.32 19.06
CA ASP A 48 -5.95 -4.44 19.21
C ASP A 48 -6.50 -5.61 18.37
N ASP A 49 -7.65 -6.16 18.79
CA ASP A 49 -8.31 -7.24 18.05
C ASP A 49 -8.92 -6.73 16.74
N CYS A 50 -8.58 -7.39 15.62
CA CYS A 50 -9.10 -7.10 14.28
C CYS A 50 -10.47 -7.77 14.09
N LEU A 51 -11.52 -7.14 14.64
CA LEU A 51 -12.89 -7.66 14.62
C LEU A 51 -13.74 -7.11 13.47
N HIS A 52 -13.25 -6.13 12.73
CA HIS A 52 -14.03 -5.43 11.71
C HIS A 52 -13.29 -5.35 10.38
N ALA A 53 -14.00 -5.58 9.28
CA ALA A 53 -13.61 -5.08 7.99
C ALA A 53 -13.80 -3.55 7.99
N ASN A 54 -12.74 -2.82 7.66
CA ASN A 54 -12.74 -1.35 7.67
C ASN A 54 -12.44 -0.85 6.26
N ILE A 55 -13.33 -0.03 5.71
CA ILE A 55 -13.20 0.59 4.37
C ILE A 55 -13.24 2.10 4.52
N LEU A 56 -12.25 2.80 4.00
CA LEU A 56 -12.19 4.25 4.02
C LEU A 56 -13.18 4.82 3.02
N ILE A 57 -14.17 5.57 3.50
CA ILE A 57 -15.19 6.22 2.68
C ILE A 57 -14.66 7.55 2.17
N ASP A 58 -14.10 8.35 3.08
CA ASP A 58 -13.61 9.70 2.80
C ASP A 58 -12.49 10.09 3.77
N GLY A 59 -11.64 11.05 3.37
CA GLY A 59 -10.52 11.52 4.16
C GLY A 59 -9.21 10.75 3.90
N GLU A 60 -8.28 10.92 4.84
CA GLU A 60 -6.95 10.31 4.77
C GLU A 60 -6.54 9.79 6.15
N VAL A 61 -5.92 8.61 6.16
CA VAL A 61 -5.32 8.04 7.36
C VAL A 61 -3.91 7.53 7.07
N VAL A 62 -3.08 7.47 8.11
CA VAL A 62 -1.71 6.97 8.04
C VAL A 62 -1.55 5.78 8.97
N ALA A 63 -0.89 4.74 8.47
CA ALA A 63 -0.46 3.61 9.28
C ALA A 63 0.95 3.82 9.81
N TYR A 64 1.11 3.55 11.09
CA TYR A 64 2.39 3.60 11.81
C TYR A 64 2.75 2.23 12.38
N LEU A 65 3.99 1.84 12.18
CA LEU A 65 4.59 0.69 12.88
C LEU A 65 5.33 1.22 14.12
N GLU A 66 5.10 0.60 15.26
CA GLU A 66 5.86 0.87 16.47
C GLU A 66 7.25 0.25 16.34
N GLY A 67 8.27 1.08 16.35
CA GLY A 67 9.68 0.69 16.27
C GLY A 67 10.30 0.59 17.67
N ALA A 68 11.53 0.10 17.74
CA ALA A 68 12.30 0.12 18.96
C ALA A 68 12.47 1.57 19.46
N SER A 69 12.33 1.80 20.78
CA SER A 69 12.47 3.12 21.43
C SER A 69 11.31 4.09 21.18
N ASP A 70 10.07 3.62 21.21
CA ASP A 70 8.82 4.42 21.08
C ASP A 70 8.77 5.32 19.83
N ARG A 71 9.51 4.93 18.79
CA ARG A 71 9.49 5.64 17.51
C ARG A 71 8.41 5.05 16.60
N TYR A 72 7.51 5.90 16.14
CA TYR A 72 6.52 5.54 15.13
C TYR A 72 7.10 5.71 13.73
N ILE A 73 7.15 4.60 12.98
CA ILE A 73 7.61 4.61 11.59
C ILE A 73 6.38 4.70 10.70
N ARG A 74 6.27 5.76 9.90
CA ARG A 74 5.21 5.90 8.92
C ARG A 74 5.35 4.83 7.82
N MET A 75 4.35 3.98 7.70
CA MET A 75 4.37 2.85 6.76
C MET A 75 3.66 3.15 5.45
N SER A 76 2.43 3.65 5.52
CA SER A 76 1.58 3.87 4.35
C SER A 76 0.52 4.93 4.64
N THR A 77 0.13 5.65 3.61
CA THR A 77 -1.05 6.53 3.61
C THR A 77 -2.17 5.83 2.86
N PHE A 78 -3.40 5.95 3.37
CA PHE A 78 -4.59 5.38 2.77
C PHE A 78 -5.60 6.46 2.46
N HIS A 79 -6.30 6.27 1.33
CA HIS A 79 -7.30 7.17 0.79
C HIS A 79 -8.64 6.46 0.60
N ALA A 80 -9.69 7.19 0.25
CA ALA A 80 -11.02 6.64 0.00
C ALA A 80 -10.98 5.43 -0.95
N GLY A 81 -11.73 4.38 -0.61
CA GLY A 81 -11.73 3.08 -1.28
C GLY A 81 -10.72 2.07 -0.73
N ASN A 82 -9.76 2.47 0.10
CA ASN A 82 -8.85 1.51 0.69
C ASN A 82 -9.51 0.70 1.82
N MET A 83 -9.21 -0.60 1.84
CA MET A 83 -9.56 -1.51 2.93
C MET A 83 -8.35 -1.72 3.84
N PHE A 84 -8.57 -1.65 5.17
CA PHE A 84 -7.49 -1.80 6.16
C PHE A 84 -7.36 -3.23 6.65
N ALA A 85 -6.11 -3.69 6.76
CA ALA A 85 -5.75 -4.95 7.39
C ALA A 85 -6.61 -6.17 6.96
N PRO A 86 -6.99 -6.32 5.67
CA PRO A 86 -7.91 -7.38 5.25
C PRO A 86 -7.37 -8.78 5.54
N ALA A 87 -6.04 -8.97 5.51
CA ALA A 87 -5.40 -10.25 5.78
C ALA A 87 -5.52 -10.71 7.24
N PHE A 88 -5.79 -9.80 8.19
CA PHE A 88 -5.89 -10.11 9.62
C PHE A 88 -7.31 -10.42 10.06
N LEU A 89 -8.31 -10.08 9.27
CA LEU A 89 -9.72 -10.24 9.60
C LEU A 89 -10.10 -11.72 9.87
N PHE A 90 -9.54 -12.64 9.09
CA PHE A 90 -9.78 -14.07 9.20
C PHE A 90 -8.52 -14.87 9.60
N ALA A 91 -7.43 -14.20 10.02
CA ALA A 91 -6.23 -14.85 10.48
C ALA A 91 -6.47 -15.56 11.83
N GLN A 92 -5.67 -16.56 12.14
CA GLN A 92 -5.70 -17.19 13.47
C GLN A 92 -5.36 -16.18 14.58
N ASN A 93 -4.35 -15.36 14.35
CA ASN A 93 -4.03 -14.21 15.22
C ASN A 93 -4.65 -12.94 14.61
N ARG A 94 -5.84 -12.58 15.08
CA ARG A 94 -6.64 -11.44 14.60
C ARG A 94 -6.23 -10.14 15.30
N ARG A 95 -4.98 -9.75 15.24
CA ARG A 95 -4.50 -8.49 15.84
C ARG A 95 -3.99 -7.54 14.79
N TYR A 96 -4.30 -6.25 14.96
CA TYR A 96 -3.77 -5.23 14.05
C TYR A 96 -2.26 -5.13 14.19
N PRO A 97 -1.48 -5.21 13.08
CA PRO A 97 -0.02 -5.14 13.14
C PRO A 97 0.52 -3.71 13.23
N VAL A 98 -0.34 -2.71 13.02
CA VAL A 98 0.00 -1.28 12.93
C VAL A 98 -1.07 -0.44 13.60
N THR A 99 -0.68 0.75 14.05
CA THR A 99 -1.60 1.79 14.50
C THR A 99 -2.04 2.64 13.31
N VAL A 100 -3.34 2.95 13.20
CA VAL A 100 -3.89 3.79 12.13
C VAL A 100 -4.51 5.05 12.72
N GLN A 101 -4.06 6.22 12.25
CA GLN A 101 -4.46 7.54 12.71
C GLN A 101 -5.01 8.38 11.56
N ALA A 102 -6.08 9.11 11.80
CA ALA A 102 -6.64 10.07 10.85
C ALA A 102 -5.76 11.33 10.73
N THR A 103 -5.39 11.69 9.50
CA THR A 103 -4.66 12.93 9.19
C THR A 103 -5.57 14.07 8.74
N THR A 104 -6.79 13.73 8.36
CA THR A 104 -7.89 14.65 8.07
C THR A 104 -9.16 14.18 8.80
N ASN A 105 -10.25 14.96 8.74
CA ASN A 105 -11.55 14.44 9.11
C ASN A 105 -11.89 13.29 8.15
N THR A 106 -12.30 12.16 8.71
CA THR A 106 -12.31 10.88 8.01
C THR A 106 -13.58 10.10 8.33
N ARG A 107 -14.12 9.40 7.35
CA ARG A 107 -15.28 8.49 7.50
C ARG A 107 -14.86 7.08 7.13
N VAL A 108 -15.16 6.12 8.00
CA VAL A 108 -14.81 4.70 7.82
C VAL A 108 -16.05 3.84 7.97
N LEU A 109 -16.32 3.02 6.94
CA LEU A 109 -17.31 1.95 7.03
C LEU A 109 -16.70 0.79 7.82
N ARG A 110 -17.40 0.32 8.83
CA ARG A 110 -16.99 -0.81 9.66
C ARG A 110 -18.07 -1.90 9.65
N ILE A 111 -17.67 -3.11 9.25
CA ILE A 111 -18.54 -4.30 9.21
C ILE A 111 -17.93 -5.35 10.14
N LEU A 112 -18.70 -5.91 11.05
CA LEU A 112 -18.22 -6.99 11.93
C LEU A 112 -17.77 -8.19 11.07
N SER A 113 -16.73 -8.91 11.50
CA SER A 113 -16.17 -10.04 10.72
C SER A 113 -17.22 -11.07 10.31
N ALA A 114 -18.17 -11.41 11.20
CA ALA A 114 -19.25 -12.35 10.88
C ALA A 114 -20.23 -11.78 9.84
N ASP A 115 -20.58 -10.50 9.93
CA ASP A 115 -21.44 -9.84 8.91
C ASP A 115 -20.67 -9.65 7.59
N PHE A 116 -19.35 -9.45 7.65
CA PHE A 116 -18.51 -9.36 6.45
C PHE A 116 -18.38 -10.71 5.75
N GLU A 117 -18.21 -11.82 6.48
CA GLU A 117 -18.23 -13.17 5.95
C GLU A 117 -19.54 -13.44 5.23
N ARG A 118 -20.67 -13.15 5.88
CA ARG A 118 -22.00 -13.24 5.26
C ARG A 118 -22.12 -12.37 4.00
N LEU A 119 -21.57 -11.16 4.01
CA LEU A 119 -21.57 -10.28 2.83
C LEU A 119 -20.85 -10.93 1.64
N LEU A 120 -19.69 -11.56 1.89
CA LEU A 120 -18.92 -12.27 0.86
C LEU A 120 -19.70 -13.47 0.27
N GLU A 121 -20.54 -14.15 1.06
CA GLU A 121 -21.35 -15.28 0.64
C GLU A 121 -22.54 -14.88 -0.24
N LEU A 122 -23.02 -13.64 -0.11
CA LEU A 122 -24.20 -13.15 -0.85
C LEU A 122 -23.95 -12.97 -2.35
N ASP A 123 -22.70 -12.71 -2.75
CA ASP A 123 -22.35 -12.53 -4.16
C ASP A 123 -20.92 -13.02 -4.43
N SER A 124 -20.78 -13.96 -5.34
CA SER A 124 -19.49 -14.58 -5.68
C SER A 124 -18.44 -13.58 -6.19
N ARG A 125 -18.87 -12.43 -6.73
CA ARG A 125 -17.97 -11.35 -7.17
C ARG A 125 -17.25 -10.72 -5.97
N LEU A 126 -17.95 -10.54 -4.83
CA LEU A 126 -17.34 -10.02 -3.60
C LEU A 126 -16.26 -10.97 -3.08
N TYR A 127 -16.56 -12.28 -3.07
CA TYR A 127 -15.59 -13.29 -2.66
C TYR A 127 -14.35 -13.29 -3.57
N LYS A 128 -14.57 -13.24 -4.89
CA LYS A 128 -13.49 -13.15 -5.88
C LYS A 128 -12.67 -11.87 -5.69
N ASN A 129 -13.33 -10.72 -5.56
CA ASN A 129 -12.67 -9.43 -5.41
C ASN A 129 -11.86 -9.37 -4.09
N PHE A 130 -12.39 -9.90 -2.99
CA PHE A 130 -11.66 -10.03 -1.74
C PHE A 130 -10.41 -10.90 -1.88
N THR A 131 -10.52 -12.03 -2.59
CA THR A 131 -9.38 -12.90 -2.90
C THR A 131 -8.32 -12.15 -3.73
N VAL A 132 -8.73 -11.36 -4.72
CA VAL A 132 -7.83 -10.51 -5.52
C VAL A 132 -7.12 -9.46 -4.64
N ILE A 133 -7.85 -8.82 -3.72
CA ILE A 133 -7.26 -7.87 -2.75
C ILE A 133 -6.15 -8.55 -1.93
N LEU A 134 -6.42 -9.74 -1.38
CA LEU A 134 -5.44 -10.48 -0.60
C LEU A 134 -4.24 -10.93 -1.44
N SER A 135 -4.49 -11.43 -2.65
CA SER A 135 -3.43 -11.86 -3.59
C SER A 135 -2.52 -10.70 -3.97
N ASN A 136 -3.07 -9.53 -4.26
CA ASN A 136 -2.31 -8.32 -4.57
C ASN A 136 -1.50 -7.83 -3.35
N LEU A 137 -2.05 -7.96 -2.15
CA LEU A 137 -1.33 -7.64 -0.91
C LEU A 137 -0.11 -8.56 -0.73
N ILE A 138 -0.28 -9.87 -0.92
CA ILE A 138 0.81 -10.86 -0.82
C ILE A 138 1.88 -10.58 -1.89
N ALA A 139 1.48 -10.38 -3.14
CA ALA A 139 2.40 -10.06 -4.24
C ALA A 139 3.20 -8.76 -3.95
N GLY A 140 2.52 -7.74 -3.41
CA GLY A 140 3.16 -6.48 -3.00
C GLY A 140 4.16 -6.66 -1.86
N LEU A 141 3.83 -7.48 -0.85
CA LEU A 141 4.73 -7.81 0.26
C LEU A 141 5.94 -8.60 -0.22
N THR A 142 5.75 -9.61 -1.08
CA THR A 142 6.83 -10.41 -1.67
C THR A 142 7.80 -9.53 -2.47
N LYS A 143 7.26 -8.59 -3.27
CA LYS A 143 8.08 -7.60 -4.00
C LYS A 143 8.90 -6.72 -3.03
N LYS A 144 8.29 -6.22 -1.96
CA LYS A 144 8.98 -5.42 -0.92
C LYS A 144 10.07 -6.24 -0.21
N MET A 145 9.80 -7.50 0.13
CA MET A 145 10.80 -8.39 0.74
C MET A 145 11.98 -8.66 -0.20
N GLY A 146 11.71 -8.91 -1.47
CA GLY A 146 12.76 -9.05 -2.48
C GLY A 146 13.66 -7.80 -2.56
N MET A 147 13.07 -6.61 -2.48
CA MET A 147 13.83 -5.34 -2.45
C MET A 147 14.66 -5.17 -1.17
N LEU A 148 14.17 -5.62 -0.01
CA LEU A 148 14.91 -5.55 1.25
C LEU A 148 16.13 -6.47 1.25
N LEU A 149 16.01 -7.66 0.64
CA LEU A 149 17.07 -8.66 0.54
C LEU A 149 18.04 -8.40 -0.61
N SER A 150 17.70 -7.51 -1.55
CA SER A 150 18.54 -7.19 -2.71
C SER A 150 19.71 -6.28 -2.34
N SER A 151 20.80 -6.37 -3.09
CA SER A 151 21.93 -5.47 -2.95
C SER A 151 21.52 -4.01 -3.22
N VAL A 152 22.31 -3.04 -2.72
CA VAL A 152 22.07 -1.62 -3.02
C VAL A 152 22.02 -1.38 -4.54
N ARG A 153 22.86 -2.05 -5.29
CA ARG A 153 22.89 -2.02 -6.76
C ARG A 153 21.56 -2.49 -7.36
N ASP A 154 21.03 -3.61 -6.87
CA ASP A 154 19.77 -4.18 -7.39
C ASP A 154 18.58 -3.28 -7.07
N LYS A 155 18.56 -2.67 -5.88
CA LYS A 155 17.55 -1.68 -5.49
C LYS A 155 17.52 -0.50 -6.44
N ILE A 156 18.71 0.03 -6.80
CA ILE A 156 18.84 1.14 -7.74
C ILE A 156 18.37 0.71 -9.14
N ILE A 157 18.82 -0.44 -9.65
CA ILE A 157 18.41 -0.96 -10.95
C ILE A 157 16.89 -1.12 -11.02
N PHE A 158 16.30 -1.69 -9.97
CA PHE A 158 14.86 -1.87 -9.90
C PHE A 158 14.12 -0.52 -9.96
N PHE A 159 14.55 0.44 -9.14
CA PHE A 159 13.98 1.80 -9.13
C PHE A 159 14.07 2.48 -10.49
N LEU A 160 15.25 2.40 -11.14
CA LEU A 160 15.46 3.00 -12.46
C LEU A 160 14.54 2.36 -13.52
N LYS A 161 14.31 1.04 -13.46
CA LYS A 161 13.37 0.35 -14.36
C LYS A 161 11.92 0.79 -14.13
N GLU A 162 11.50 1.02 -12.88
CA GLU A 162 10.16 1.51 -12.56
C GLU A 162 9.98 2.96 -13.06
N GLU A 163 10.98 3.82 -12.84
CA GLU A 163 10.97 5.19 -13.35
C GLU A 163 10.99 5.24 -14.89
N GLN A 164 11.76 4.37 -15.54
CA GLN A 164 11.77 4.20 -17.00
C GLN A 164 10.36 3.91 -17.54
N ARG A 165 9.65 2.98 -16.89
CA ARG A 165 8.27 2.64 -17.28
C ARG A 165 7.32 3.82 -17.02
N ARG A 166 7.46 4.50 -15.87
CA ARG A 166 6.61 5.63 -15.49
C ARG A 166 6.79 6.83 -16.42
N GLN A 167 8.05 7.15 -16.76
CA GLN A 167 8.39 8.29 -17.63
C GLN A 167 8.41 7.91 -19.12
N GLN A 168 8.23 6.63 -19.46
CA GLN A 168 8.31 6.10 -20.83
C GLN A 168 9.57 6.54 -21.57
N SER A 169 10.70 6.65 -20.85
CA SER A 169 11.97 7.17 -21.36
C SER A 169 13.16 6.44 -20.75
N ASN A 170 14.22 6.23 -21.55
CA ASN A 170 15.50 5.75 -21.04
C ASN A 170 16.26 6.84 -20.26
N THR A 171 15.89 8.10 -20.45
CA THR A 171 16.44 9.25 -19.74
C THR A 171 15.47 9.64 -18.62
N ILE A 172 15.84 9.30 -17.41
CA ILE A 172 15.02 9.46 -16.19
C ILE A 172 15.39 10.76 -15.51
N GLN A 173 14.39 11.61 -15.28
CA GLN A 173 14.53 12.80 -14.46
C GLN A 173 14.15 12.46 -13.01
N LEU A 174 15.11 12.52 -12.09
CA LEU A 174 14.84 12.29 -10.66
C LEU A 174 14.11 13.48 -10.05
N SER A 175 12.95 13.21 -9.46
CA SER A 175 12.18 14.22 -8.69
C SER A 175 12.74 14.46 -7.29
N MET A 176 13.59 13.58 -6.79
CA MET A 176 14.15 13.58 -5.44
C MET A 176 15.68 13.81 -5.46
N SER A 177 16.19 14.32 -4.35
CA SER A 177 17.62 14.46 -4.10
C SER A 177 18.29 13.10 -3.83
N ARG A 178 19.62 13.06 -3.87
CA ARG A 178 20.39 11.84 -3.50
C ARG A 178 20.16 11.42 -2.03
N GLN A 179 19.92 12.37 -1.14
CA GLN A 179 19.60 12.06 0.25
C GLN A 179 18.23 11.40 0.36
N GLU A 180 17.20 12.01 -0.24
CA GLU A 180 15.85 11.45 -0.26
C GLU A 180 15.79 10.06 -0.91
N LEU A 181 16.60 9.83 -1.96
CA LEU A 181 16.71 8.53 -2.61
C LEU A 181 17.40 7.49 -1.70
N ALA A 182 18.42 7.89 -0.95
CA ALA A 182 19.07 7.02 0.03
C ALA A 182 18.11 6.65 1.17
N ASP A 183 17.37 7.63 1.67
CA ASP A 183 16.34 7.45 2.70
C ASP A 183 15.21 6.53 2.20
N HIS A 184 14.79 6.69 0.94
CA HIS A 184 13.81 5.82 0.29
C HIS A 184 14.23 4.33 0.26
N PHE A 185 15.53 4.06 0.08
CA PHE A 185 16.08 2.69 0.10
C PHE A 185 16.46 2.20 1.51
N GLY A 186 16.39 3.06 2.53
CA GLY A 186 16.83 2.75 3.90
C GLY A 186 18.34 2.49 3.97
N ILE A 187 19.15 3.24 3.21
CA ILE A 187 20.61 3.10 3.15
C ILE A 187 21.29 4.45 3.39
N GLN A 188 22.60 4.39 3.72
CA GLN A 188 23.40 5.60 3.83
C GLN A 188 23.65 6.21 2.44
N LYS A 189 23.68 7.55 2.37
CA LYS A 189 23.96 8.32 1.15
C LYS A 189 25.28 7.88 0.47
N TYR A 190 26.30 7.55 1.27
CA TYR A 190 27.58 7.06 0.78
C TYR A 190 27.43 5.72 0.03
N SER A 191 26.64 4.79 0.58
CA SER A 191 26.37 3.48 -0.05
C SER A 191 25.62 3.66 -1.36
N LEU A 192 24.65 4.59 -1.43
CA LEU A 192 23.96 4.94 -2.67
C LEU A 192 24.95 5.48 -3.71
N GLN A 193 25.78 6.44 -3.33
CA GLN A 193 26.72 7.07 -4.25
C GLN A 193 27.72 6.07 -4.81
N ARG A 194 28.26 5.19 -3.97
CA ARG A 194 29.16 4.12 -4.38
C ARG A 194 28.50 3.19 -5.42
N ALA A 195 27.28 2.74 -5.16
CA ALA A 195 26.58 1.84 -6.08
C ALA A 195 26.20 2.53 -7.40
N LEU A 196 25.89 3.83 -7.39
CA LEU A 196 25.68 4.62 -8.60
C LEU A 196 26.97 4.76 -9.44
N ASN A 197 28.11 5.00 -8.78
CA ASN A 197 29.40 5.06 -9.46
C ASN A 197 29.77 3.71 -10.10
N GLU A 198 29.58 2.60 -9.37
CA GLU A 198 29.79 1.24 -9.89
C GLU A 198 28.91 0.94 -11.13
N LEU A 199 27.66 1.40 -11.12
CA LEU A 199 26.76 1.27 -12.28
C LEU A 199 27.22 2.13 -13.46
N GLN A 200 27.75 3.32 -13.22
CA GLN A 200 28.29 4.21 -14.25
C GLN A 200 29.60 3.68 -14.82
N GLU A 201 30.52 3.19 -13.99
CA GLU A 201 31.77 2.57 -14.40
C GLU A 201 31.54 1.30 -15.23
N SER A 202 30.50 0.51 -14.91
CA SER A 202 30.10 -0.64 -15.68
C SER A 202 29.43 -0.29 -17.03
N GLY A 203 29.22 0.98 -17.33
CA GLY A 203 28.52 1.45 -18.53
C GLY A 203 27.00 1.16 -18.53
N ALA A 204 26.43 0.76 -17.41
CA ALA A 204 25.01 0.47 -17.32
C ALA A 204 24.14 1.74 -17.33
N ILE A 205 24.66 2.81 -16.74
CA ILE A 205 23.97 4.12 -16.66
C ILE A 205 24.95 5.26 -16.95
N ARG A 206 24.40 6.42 -17.33
CA ARG A 206 25.10 7.70 -17.36
C ARG A 206 24.36 8.66 -16.43
N ILE A 207 25.12 9.40 -15.62
CA ILE A 207 24.55 10.35 -14.66
C ILE A 207 24.98 11.76 -15.04
N ASP A 208 24.00 12.65 -15.16
CA ASP A 208 24.19 14.09 -15.32
C ASP A 208 23.26 14.84 -14.36
N GLY A 209 23.82 15.30 -13.23
CA GLY A 209 23.07 15.97 -12.16
C GLY A 209 21.93 15.11 -11.62
N LYS A 210 20.70 15.54 -11.86
CA LYS A 210 19.47 14.79 -11.49
C LYS A 210 18.96 13.87 -12.60
N THR A 211 19.62 13.84 -13.76
CA THR A 211 19.25 13.02 -14.90
C THR A 211 20.07 11.72 -14.89
N ILE A 212 19.41 10.59 -15.10
CA ILE A 212 20.06 9.28 -15.24
C ILE A 212 19.59 8.66 -16.55
N GLU A 213 20.53 8.37 -17.43
CA GLU A 213 20.29 7.66 -18.69
C GLU A 213 20.64 6.19 -18.52
N ILE A 214 19.72 5.28 -18.89
CA ILE A 214 19.95 3.84 -18.92
C ILE A 214 20.53 3.48 -20.28
N LEU A 215 21.81 3.02 -20.31
CA LEU A 215 22.57 2.75 -21.55
C LEU A 215 22.44 1.30 -22.05
N ILE A 216 22.28 0.34 -21.14
CA ILE A 216 22.16 -1.09 -21.46
C ILE A 216 20.94 -1.63 -20.74
N GLY A 217 20.19 -2.51 -21.41
CA GLY A 217 19.14 -3.26 -20.72
C GLY A 217 19.74 -4.01 -19.54
N CYS A 218 19.55 -3.47 -18.33
CA CYS A 218 20.06 -4.04 -17.07
C CYS A 218 19.49 -5.45 -16.92
N LYS A 219 20.20 -6.47 -17.41
CA LYS A 219 19.93 -7.86 -17.06
C LYS A 219 20.29 -8.01 -15.59
N GLY A 220 19.27 -8.10 -14.73
CA GLY A 220 19.48 -8.61 -13.38
C GLY A 220 20.16 -9.96 -13.52
N THR A 221 21.23 -10.17 -12.80
CA THR A 221 21.84 -11.48 -12.63
C THR A 221 20.79 -12.39 -12.03
N ALA A 222 20.09 -13.16 -12.87
CA ALA A 222 19.41 -14.35 -12.40
C ALA A 222 20.55 -15.31 -12.05
N ASN A 223 20.84 -15.44 -10.76
CA ASN A 223 21.63 -16.55 -10.28
C ASN A 223 20.83 -17.84 -10.51
N ASN A 224 21.49 -18.77 -11.20
CA ASN A 224 21.14 -20.18 -11.25
C ASN A 224 20.91 -20.76 -9.84
#